data_669da10b40a38c968538f77eb7525006
#
_entry.id   669da10b40a38c968538f77eb7525006
#
_cell.length_a   1.000
_cell.length_b   1.000
_cell.length_c   1.000
_cell.angle_alpha   90.00
_cell.angle_beta   90.00
_cell.angle_gamma   90.00
#
_symmetry.space_group_name_H-M   'P 1'
#
loop_
_entity.id
_entity.type
_entity.pdbx_description
1 polymer ?
#
loop_
_entity_poly.entity_id
_entity_poly.type
_entity_poly.pdbx_seq_one_letter_code
_entity_poly.pdbx_strand_id
1 'polypeptide(L)'
;MSAEESNGTETRVGYKEKDYKYDSLVGKDGVEYAFEDWLHGEDGEVRITTNASGTTTGMVYLSEPEPGNNVYLTLDIALQAAAEQALATHIAKLNEQRELENQEAILSGNTDEVMEYASGGALVVVDVKTSEPLCIASYPTFDLENIMENFSELVQDESAPMFNRALNGTYAPGSTFKPVTGIAALNEGKVTVDYTIYDEGKFTKYSDVDTSYMPTCWIYGKGSHGDVNMSKAIEHSCNYYFYTVGD
;
A
#
# COMPACT_ATOMS: atom_id res chain seq x y z
N MET A 1 22.12 -12.03 13.64
CA MET A 1 21.01 -12.83 13.10
C MET A 1 21.33 -13.14 11.65
N SER A 2 21.61 -14.41 11.32
CA SER A 2 21.79 -14.84 9.94
C SER A 2 20.39 -15.12 9.40
N ALA A 3 19.83 -14.21 8.62
CA ALA A 3 18.66 -14.47 7.82
C ALA A 3 19.08 -14.50 6.35
N GLU A 4 19.13 -15.68 5.78
CA GLU A 4 18.98 -15.86 4.36
C GLU A 4 17.51 -15.61 4.06
N GLU A 5 17.15 -14.44 3.58
CA GLU A 5 15.82 -14.19 3.04
C GLU A 5 15.84 -14.47 1.54
N SER A 6 15.31 -15.63 1.15
CA SER A 6 14.99 -15.93 -0.24
C SER A 6 13.66 -15.26 -0.58
N ASN A 7 13.72 -14.13 -1.25
CA ASN A 7 12.58 -13.59 -1.98
C ASN A 7 12.71 -14.01 -3.43
N GLY A 8 12.03 -15.09 -3.79
CA GLY A 8 11.80 -15.65 -5.11
C GLY A 8 12.89 -15.40 -6.17
N THR A 9 13.93 -16.23 -6.23
CA THR A 9 14.95 -16.43 -7.25
C THR A 9 16.34 -15.80 -7.08
N GLU A 10 16.57 -14.81 -6.22
CA GLU A 10 17.92 -14.33 -5.94
C GLU A 10 18.20 -14.43 -4.43
N THR A 11 19.16 -15.29 -4.06
CA THR A 11 19.70 -15.32 -2.69
C THR A 11 20.55 -14.08 -2.49
N ARG A 12 20.08 -13.12 -1.70
CA ARG A 12 20.89 -11.94 -1.35
C ARG A 12 21.92 -12.30 -0.30
N VAL A 13 23.13 -11.82 -0.50
CA VAL A 13 24.24 -11.96 0.45
C VAL A 13 23.87 -11.28 1.78
N GLY A 14 23.96 -12.00 2.88
CA GLY A 14 23.67 -11.45 4.22
C GLY A 14 24.69 -10.37 4.62
N TYR A 15 24.29 -9.45 5.50
CA TYR A 15 25.16 -8.34 5.94
C TYR A 15 26.50 -8.79 6.52
N LYS A 16 26.60 -9.96 7.14
CA LYS A 16 27.86 -10.54 7.65
C LYS A 16 28.83 -10.93 6.54
N GLU A 17 28.33 -11.29 5.37
CA GLU A 17 29.15 -11.69 4.23
C GLU A 17 29.64 -10.47 3.45
N LYS A 18 29.08 -9.26 3.75
CA LYS A 18 29.48 -7.98 3.17
C LYS A 18 30.56 -7.25 3.98
N ASP A 19 31.12 -7.87 5.01
CA ASP A 19 32.14 -7.28 5.94
C ASP A 19 31.66 -6.00 6.65
N TYR A 20 30.34 -5.80 6.81
CA TYR A 20 29.80 -4.66 7.51
C TYR A 20 30.14 -4.73 9.01
N LYS A 21 30.56 -3.59 9.57
CA LYS A 21 30.82 -3.46 11.00
C LYS A 21 29.51 -3.57 11.79
N TYR A 22 29.62 -3.88 13.08
CA TYR A 22 28.45 -4.08 13.95
C TYR A 22 27.56 -2.83 14.06
N ASP A 23 28.16 -1.64 13.94
CA ASP A 23 27.52 -0.33 14.04
C ASP A 23 27.24 0.33 12.68
N SER A 24 27.44 -0.39 11.57
CA SER A 24 27.12 0.12 10.24
C SER A 24 25.62 0.37 10.09
N LEU A 25 25.29 1.53 9.51
CA LEU A 25 23.94 1.83 9.05
C LEU A 25 23.66 1.04 7.77
N VAL A 26 22.54 0.33 7.73
CA VAL A 26 22.15 -0.49 6.59
C VAL A 26 20.66 -0.33 6.30
N GLY A 27 20.30 -0.36 5.02
CA GLY A 27 18.91 -0.34 4.58
C GLY A 27 18.16 -1.60 5.02
N LYS A 28 17.02 -1.42 5.68
CA LYS A 28 16.18 -2.53 6.20
C LYS A 28 14.95 -2.78 5.37
N ASP A 29 14.45 -1.77 4.68
CA ASP A 29 13.23 -1.83 3.89
C ASP A 29 13.27 -0.83 2.73
N GLY A 30 12.34 -0.98 1.78
CA GLY A 30 12.11 -0.07 0.68
C GLY A 30 13.33 0.16 -0.21
N VAL A 31 13.53 1.42 -0.59
CA VAL A 31 14.62 1.86 -1.47
C VAL A 31 15.98 1.64 -0.85
N GLU A 32 16.15 1.92 0.43
CA GLU A 32 17.42 1.75 1.13
C GLU A 32 17.87 0.28 1.09
N TYR A 33 16.95 -0.66 1.36
CA TYR A 33 17.24 -2.09 1.26
C TYR A 33 17.50 -2.54 -0.19
N ALA A 34 16.70 -2.04 -1.13
CA ALA A 34 16.81 -2.43 -2.54
C ALA A 34 18.12 -1.96 -3.18
N PHE A 35 18.60 -0.80 -2.77
CA PHE A 35 19.79 -0.15 -3.32
C PHE A 35 20.96 -0.07 -2.33
N GLU A 36 20.96 -0.90 -1.29
CA GLU A 36 22.01 -0.93 -0.26
C GLU A 36 23.43 -0.94 -0.84
N ASP A 37 23.69 -1.79 -1.84
CA ASP A 37 25.01 -1.92 -2.49
C ASP A 37 25.46 -0.66 -3.24
N TRP A 38 24.53 0.21 -3.59
CA TRP A 38 24.80 1.48 -4.25
C TRP A 38 24.91 2.65 -3.28
N LEU A 39 24.10 2.60 -2.21
CA LEU A 39 24.03 3.65 -1.20
C LEU A 39 25.15 3.54 -0.16
N HIS A 40 25.60 2.31 0.10
CA HIS A 40 26.67 2.05 1.06
C HIS A 40 28.00 2.48 0.45
N GLY A 41 28.75 3.31 1.18
CA GLY A 41 30.09 3.74 0.81
C GLY A 41 31.16 2.78 1.33
N GLU A 42 32.40 3.17 1.21
CA GLU A 42 33.54 2.46 1.81
C GLU A 42 34.05 3.19 3.05
N ASP A 43 34.17 2.44 4.15
CA ASP A 43 34.70 3.01 5.39
C ASP A 43 36.16 3.40 5.27
N GLY A 44 36.53 4.59 5.77
CA GLY A 44 37.90 4.96 5.96
C GLY A 44 38.54 4.21 7.14
N GLU A 45 39.84 4.08 7.12
CA GLU A 45 40.61 3.48 8.22
C GLU A 45 41.53 4.53 8.85
N VAL A 46 41.44 4.66 10.18
CA VAL A 46 42.28 5.55 10.97
C VAL A 46 43.03 4.79 12.02
N ARG A 47 44.37 4.95 12.06
CA ARG A 47 45.22 4.45 13.12
C ARG A 47 45.37 5.52 14.21
N ILE A 48 44.87 5.21 15.39
CA ILE A 48 45.00 6.08 16.57
C ILE A 48 46.11 5.51 17.47
N THR A 49 47.08 6.35 17.83
CA THR A 49 48.13 6.02 18.78
C THR A 49 47.80 6.65 20.13
N THR A 50 47.86 5.88 21.19
CA THR A 50 47.59 6.35 22.55
C THR A 50 48.80 6.11 23.44
N ASN A 51 48.99 6.96 24.46
CA ASN A 51 49.96 6.71 25.53
C ASN A 51 49.46 5.72 26.59
N ALA A 52 50.28 5.39 27.58
CA ALA A 52 49.93 4.44 28.65
C ALA A 52 48.74 4.89 29.52
N SER A 53 48.38 6.17 29.49
CA SER A 53 47.21 6.73 30.19
C SER A 53 45.95 6.82 29.31
N GLY A 54 46.00 6.28 28.08
CA GLY A 54 44.83 6.25 27.17
C GLY A 54 44.65 7.56 26.36
N THR A 55 45.55 8.53 26.50
CA THR A 55 45.45 9.81 25.77
C THR A 55 45.94 9.63 24.34
N THR A 56 45.16 10.08 23.35
CA THR A 56 45.54 10.06 21.93
C THR A 56 46.77 10.95 21.71
N THR A 57 47.84 10.35 21.18
CA THR A 57 49.13 11.05 20.88
C THR A 57 49.37 11.21 19.39
N GLY A 58 48.60 10.51 18.55
CA GLY A 58 48.68 10.63 17.09
C GLY A 58 47.49 10.00 16.40
N MET A 59 47.21 10.48 15.21
CA MET A 59 46.15 9.95 14.33
C MET A 59 46.70 9.98 12.91
N VAL A 60 46.59 8.88 12.20
CA VAL A 60 46.99 8.71 10.80
C VAL A 60 45.87 8.03 10.02
N TYR A 61 45.38 8.67 8.98
CA TYR A 61 44.45 8.06 8.02
C TYR A 61 45.22 7.05 7.17
N LEU A 62 44.77 5.83 7.16
CA LEU A 62 45.28 4.74 6.31
C LEU A 62 44.54 4.68 4.98
N SER A 63 43.24 4.92 5.02
CA SER A 63 42.38 5.15 3.85
C SER A 63 41.35 6.23 4.16
N GLU A 64 41.01 7.05 3.18
CA GLU A 64 39.91 8.01 3.28
C GLU A 64 38.58 7.27 3.04
N PRO A 65 37.47 7.67 3.70
CA PRO A 65 36.17 7.12 3.42
C PRO A 65 35.66 7.52 2.02
N GLU A 66 35.06 6.61 1.30
CA GLU A 66 34.40 6.89 0.02
C GLU A 66 32.87 6.89 0.19
N PRO A 67 32.17 7.98 -0.19
CA PRO A 67 30.73 8.02 -0.07
C PRO A 67 30.05 7.08 -1.07
N GLY A 68 28.90 6.52 -0.70
CA GLY A 68 28.06 5.77 -1.60
C GLY A 68 27.46 6.62 -2.73
N ASN A 69 26.79 5.98 -3.64
CA ASN A 69 26.17 6.62 -4.80
C ASN A 69 24.82 7.24 -4.46
N ASN A 70 24.35 8.16 -5.29
CA ASN A 70 23.03 8.73 -5.20
C ASN A 70 22.00 7.84 -5.93
N VAL A 71 20.82 7.71 -5.35
CA VAL A 71 19.64 7.09 -5.99
C VAL A 71 18.61 8.18 -6.26
N TYR A 72 18.19 8.32 -7.52
CA TYR A 72 17.16 9.27 -7.94
C TYR A 72 15.85 8.53 -8.13
N LEU A 73 14.80 9.00 -7.45
CA LEU A 73 13.46 8.44 -7.52
C LEU A 73 12.60 9.27 -8.47
N THR A 74 11.53 8.65 -8.97
CA THR A 74 10.49 9.33 -9.78
C THR A 74 9.49 10.09 -8.93
N LEU A 75 9.57 9.97 -7.60
CA LEU A 75 8.65 10.63 -6.67
C LEU A 75 8.82 12.16 -6.72
N ASP A 76 7.69 12.86 -6.91
CA ASP A 76 7.60 14.32 -6.78
C ASP A 76 7.31 14.66 -5.31
N ILE A 77 8.26 15.33 -4.64
CA ILE A 77 8.15 15.62 -3.21
C ILE A 77 7.00 16.58 -2.88
N ALA A 78 6.65 17.50 -3.79
CA ALA A 78 5.55 18.42 -3.58
C ALA A 78 4.19 17.69 -3.71
N LEU A 79 4.09 16.78 -4.68
CA LEU A 79 2.93 15.91 -4.85
C LEU A 79 2.79 14.95 -3.67
N GLN A 80 3.89 14.36 -3.20
CA GLN A 80 3.93 13.48 -2.03
C GLN A 80 3.39 14.18 -0.78
N ALA A 81 3.91 15.37 -0.45
CA ALA A 81 3.45 16.15 0.69
C ALA A 81 1.96 16.54 0.60
N ALA A 82 1.51 16.93 -0.60
CA ALA A 82 0.10 17.26 -0.83
C ALA A 82 -0.80 16.02 -0.65
N ALA A 83 -0.36 14.85 -1.12
CA ALA A 83 -1.08 13.59 -1.00
C ALA A 83 -1.20 13.13 0.47
N GLU A 84 -0.13 13.21 1.23
CA GLU A 84 -0.12 12.87 2.67
C GLU A 84 -1.08 13.78 3.45
N GLN A 85 -1.02 15.09 3.21
CA GLN A 85 -1.95 16.04 3.84
C GLN A 85 -3.40 15.81 3.43
N ALA A 86 -3.66 15.51 2.16
CA ALA A 86 -5.00 15.22 1.65
C ALA A 86 -5.56 13.95 2.29
N LEU A 87 -4.74 12.89 2.38
CA LEU A 87 -5.11 11.61 2.97
C LEU A 87 -5.46 11.76 4.45
N ALA A 88 -4.60 12.42 5.23
CA ALA A 88 -4.84 12.70 6.64
C ALA A 88 -6.14 13.50 6.86
N THR A 89 -6.32 14.57 6.07
CA THR A 89 -7.50 15.42 6.16
C THR A 89 -8.78 14.67 5.80
N HIS A 90 -8.73 13.82 4.78
CA HIS A 90 -9.90 13.04 4.34
C HIS A 90 -10.30 12.00 5.37
N ILE A 91 -9.34 11.27 5.94
CA ILE A 91 -9.62 10.26 6.98
C ILE A 91 -10.20 10.92 8.24
N ALA A 92 -9.67 12.08 8.64
CA ALA A 92 -10.22 12.81 9.76
C ALA A 92 -11.69 13.23 9.54
N LYS A 93 -12.01 13.79 8.37
CA LYS A 93 -13.39 14.15 8.00
C LYS A 93 -14.33 12.95 7.91
N LEU A 94 -13.83 11.83 7.36
CA LEU A 94 -14.60 10.59 7.28
C LEU A 94 -14.96 10.08 8.68
N ASN A 95 -14.03 10.13 9.61
CA ASN A 95 -14.26 9.68 10.97
C ASN A 95 -15.19 10.64 11.74
N GLU A 96 -15.11 11.95 11.50
CA GLU A 96 -16.06 12.92 12.05
C GLU A 96 -17.49 12.63 11.54
N GLN A 97 -17.65 12.34 10.27
CA GLN A 97 -18.95 11.95 9.70
C GLN A 97 -19.46 10.62 10.30
N ARG A 98 -18.61 9.61 10.40
CA ARG A 98 -18.95 8.31 11.01
C ARG A 98 -19.37 8.45 12.48
N GLU A 99 -18.73 9.33 13.21
CA GLU A 99 -19.12 9.62 14.60
C GLU A 99 -20.58 10.12 14.68
N LEU A 100 -20.97 11.03 13.78
CA LEU A 100 -22.34 11.54 13.72
C LEU A 100 -23.35 10.45 13.33
N GLU A 101 -23.03 9.66 12.30
CA GLU A 101 -23.86 8.56 11.82
C GLU A 101 -24.00 7.47 12.89
N ASN A 102 -22.92 7.11 13.58
CA ASN A 102 -22.93 6.14 14.67
C ASN A 102 -23.79 6.62 15.87
N GLN A 103 -23.70 7.90 16.22
CA GLN A 103 -24.55 8.47 17.28
C GLN A 103 -26.03 8.39 16.89
N GLU A 104 -26.39 8.69 15.64
CA GLU A 104 -27.76 8.58 15.15
C GLU A 104 -28.25 7.12 15.15
N ALA A 105 -27.43 6.17 14.70
CA ALA A 105 -27.72 4.74 14.71
C ALA A 105 -27.98 4.23 16.14
N ILE A 106 -27.13 4.61 17.09
CA ILE A 106 -27.28 4.23 18.51
C ILE A 106 -28.58 4.82 19.11
N LEU A 107 -28.88 6.10 18.86
CA LEU A 107 -30.08 6.77 19.34
C LEU A 107 -31.37 6.16 18.75
N SER A 108 -31.30 5.69 17.52
CA SER A 108 -32.42 5.04 16.81
C SER A 108 -32.57 3.55 17.17
N GLY A 109 -31.66 2.97 17.95
CA GLY A 109 -31.63 1.56 18.31
C GLY A 109 -31.11 0.62 17.23
N ASN A 110 -30.53 1.15 16.15
CA ASN A 110 -29.99 0.41 15.00
C ASN A 110 -28.49 0.11 15.21
N THR A 111 -28.15 -0.59 16.27
CA THR A 111 -26.73 -0.86 16.63
C THR A 111 -25.97 -1.66 15.57
N ASP A 112 -26.66 -2.39 14.69
CA ASP A 112 -26.06 -3.13 13.58
C ASP A 112 -25.56 -2.20 12.44
N GLU A 113 -25.96 -0.93 12.46
CA GLU A 113 -25.51 0.09 11.50
C GLU A 113 -24.28 0.89 11.98
N VAL A 114 -23.80 0.62 13.19
CA VAL A 114 -22.61 1.27 13.74
C VAL A 114 -21.37 0.84 12.95
N MET A 115 -20.68 1.83 12.37
CA MET A 115 -19.51 1.61 11.54
C MET A 115 -18.21 1.79 12.32
N GLU A 116 -17.21 0.98 11.97
CA GLU A 116 -15.85 1.16 12.49
C GLU A 116 -15.21 2.43 11.89
N TYR A 117 -14.38 3.09 12.69
CA TYR A 117 -13.59 4.23 12.22
C TYR A 117 -12.51 3.79 11.23
N ALA A 118 -12.20 4.66 10.27
CA ALA A 118 -11.08 4.43 9.37
C ALA A 118 -9.77 4.60 10.14
N SER A 119 -9.02 3.53 10.30
CA SER A 119 -7.73 3.51 11.00
C SER A 119 -6.55 3.91 10.11
N GLY A 120 -6.73 3.93 8.79
CA GLY A 120 -5.67 4.27 7.87
C GLY A 120 -6.10 4.26 6.41
N GLY A 121 -5.17 4.61 5.54
CA GLY A 121 -5.39 4.62 4.09
C GLY A 121 -4.09 4.71 3.30
N ALA A 122 -4.21 4.61 1.99
CA ALA A 122 -3.11 4.76 1.05
C ALA A 122 -3.53 5.55 -0.18
N LEU A 123 -2.55 6.24 -0.79
CA LEU A 123 -2.73 6.96 -2.05
C LEU A 123 -1.51 6.73 -2.93
N VAL A 124 -1.73 6.33 -4.18
CA VAL A 124 -0.67 6.14 -5.18
C VAL A 124 -1.02 6.93 -6.43
N VAL A 125 -0.05 7.67 -6.95
CA VAL A 125 -0.15 8.36 -8.25
C VAL A 125 0.90 7.80 -9.18
N VAL A 126 0.47 7.36 -10.37
CA VAL A 126 1.34 6.76 -11.39
C VAL A 126 1.17 7.52 -12.69
N ASP A 127 2.27 7.83 -13.38
CA ASP A 127 2.22 8.36 -14.74
C ASP A 127 1.70 7.29 -15.69
N VAL A 128 0.62 7.61 -16.42
CA VAL A 128 -0.06 6.63 -17.30
C VAL A 128 0.73 6.27 -18.56
N LYS A 129 1.75 7.04 -18.91
CA LYS A 129 2.57 6.81 -20.11
C LYS A 129 3.83 6.02 -19.80
N THR A 130 4.49 6.35 -18.68
CA THR A 130 5.77 5.77 -18.28
C THR A 130 5.61 4.65 -17.26
N SER A 131 4.45 4.59 -16.58
CA SER A 131 4.17 3.73 -15.43
C SER A 131 5.05 4.02 -14.20
N GLU A 132 5.65 5.20 -14.16
CA GLU A 132 6.47 5.64 -13.04
C GLU A 132 5.60 6.08 -11.87
N PRO A 133 5.85 5.61 -10.64
CA PRO A 133 5.18 6.14 -9.46
C PRO A 133 5.68 7.55 -9.16
N LEU A 134 4.75 8.50 -9.10
CA LEU A 134 5.00 9.91 -8.78
C LEU A 134 4.74 10.24 -7.32
N CYS A 135 3.91 9.43 -6.65
CA CYS A 135 3.58 9.58 -5.25
C CYS A 135 3.15 8.23 -4.67
N ILE A 136 3.60 7.93 -3.45
CA ILE A 136 3.23 6.72 -2.69
C ILE A 136 3.05 7.16 -1.24
N ALA A 137 1.81 7.41 -0.82
CA ALA A 137 1.48 7.89 0.51
C ALA A 137 0.71 6.86 1.33
N SER A 138 1.00 6.80 2.62
CA SER A 138 0.29 5.99 3.61
C SER A 138 -0.13 6.85 4.80
N TYR A 139 -1.26 6.52 5.42
CA TYR A 139 -1.73 7.14 6.65
C TYR A 139 -2.14 6.05 7.66
N PRO A 140 -1.84 6.20 8.96
CA PRO A 140 -0.99 7.24 9.52
C PRO A 140 0.45 7.16 9.01
N THR A 141 1.19 8.25 9.17
CA THR A 141 2.61 8.36 8.81
C THR A 141 3.42 8.70 10.06
N PHE A 142 4.73 8.83 9.92
CA PHE A 142 5.66 9.13 10.99
C PHE A 142 6.67 10.20 10.55
N ASP A 143 7.31 10.83 11.52
CA ASP A 143 8.35 11.81 11.28
C ASP A 143 9.68 11.12 10.97
N LEU A 144 10.17 11.31 9.75
CA LEU A 144 11.43 10.73 9.28
C LEU A 144 12.66 11.33 9.99
N GLU A 145 12.60 12.60 10.41
CA GLU A 145 13.73 13.25 11.08
C GLU A 145 13.99 12.66 12.46
N ASN A 146 12.91 12.25 13.15
CA ASN A 146 12.96 11.76 14.52
C ASN A 146 12.73 10.24 14.64
N ILE A 147 12.81 9.51 13.52
CA ILE A 147 12.50 8.06 13.50
C ILE A 147 13.35 7.25 14.49
N MET A 148 14.65 7.58 14.63
CA MET A 148 15.55 6.84 15.52
C MET A 148 15.22 7.07 17.00
N GLU A 149 14.75 8.26 17.35
CA GLU A 149 14.35 8.61 18.72
C GLU A 149 13.01 7.96 19.10
N ASN A 150 12.08 7.92 18.15
CA ASN A 150 10.71 7.46 18.36
C ASN A 150 10.48 5.99 17.93
N PHE A 151 11.51 5.29 17.47
CA PHE A 151 11.38 3.94 16.88
C PHE A 151 10.63 2.95 17.77
N SER A 152 10.93 2.94 19.07
CA SER A 152 10.28 2.02 20.01
C SER A 152 8.78 2.30 20.19
N GLU A 153 8.36 3.56 20.09
CA GLU A 153 6.96 3.97 20.17
C GLU A 153 6.24 3.63 18.86
N LEU A 154 6.87 3.94 17.72
CA LEU A 154 6.33 3.66 16.38
C LEU A 154 6.07 2.15 16.14
N VAL A 155 6.95 1.28 16.64
CA VAL A 155 6.79 -0.18 16.52
C VAL A 155 5.65 -0.71 17.40
N GLN A 156 5.35 -0.05 18.53
CA GLN A 156 4.29 -0.47 19.46
C GLN A 156 2.94 0.21 19.17
N ASP A 157 2.92 1.18 18.27
CA ASP A 157 1.70 1.91 17.91
C ASP A 157 0.73 0.98 17.15
N GLU A 158 -0.44 0.73 17.74
CA GLU A 158 -1.50 -0.12 17.17
C GLU A 158 -1.99 0.39 15.81
N SER A 159 -1.85 1.70 15.53
CA SER A 159 -2.17 2.26 14.21
C SER A 159 -1.18 1.88 13.11
N ALA A 160 -0.06 1.24 13.48
CA ALA A 160 1.00 0.77 12.61
C ALA A 160 1.46 1.83 11.57
N PRO A 161 1.99 3.00 12.01
CA PRO A 161 2.40 4.08 11.11
C PRO A 161 3.56 3.69 10.19
N MET A 162 4.42 2.76 10.62
CA MET A 162 5.54 2.24 9.80
C MET A 162 5.10 1.23 8.73
N PHE A 163 3.86 0.74 8.77
CA PHE A 163 3.36 -0.18 7.75
C PHE A 163 3.03 0.57 6.47
N ASN A 164 3.77 0.30 5.39
CA ASN A 164 3.51 0.92 4.08
C ASN A 164 2.23 0.33 3.47
N ARG A 165 1.10 0.99 3.71
CA ARG A 165 -0.22 0.55 3.24
C ARG A 165 -0.36 0.58 1.73
N ALA A 166 0.38 1.45 1.07
CA ALA A 166 0.34 1.58 -0.38
C ALA A 166 1.01 0.41 -1.10
N LEU A 167 2.08 -0.16 -0.51
CA LEU A 167 2.86 -1.25 -1.11
C LEU A 167 2.51 -2.62 -0.53
N ASN A 168 2.25 -2.69 0.78
CA ASN A 168 2.09 -3.94 1.51
C ASN A 168 0.64 -4.21 1.94
N GLY A 169 -0.25 -3.20 1.84
CA GLY A 169 -1.66 -3.35 2.19
C GLY A 169 -2.41 -4.24 1.20
N THR A 170 -3.20 -5.17 1.72
CA THR A 170 -4.08 -6.03 0.91
C THR A 170 -5.52 -5.60 1.14
N TYR A 171 -6.12 -4.99 0.12
CA TYR A 171 -7.48 -4.47 0.19
C TYR A 171 -8.35 -5.13 -0.87
N ALA A 172 -9.63 -5.38 -0.54
CA ALA A 172 -10.58 -5.86 -1.52
C ALA A 172 -10.82 -4.75 -2.59
N PRO A 173 -10.53 -5.01 -3.87
CA PRO A 173 -10.61 -3.98 -4.90
C PRO A 173 -12.05 -3.50 -5.16
N GLY A 174 -13.04 -4.31 -4.83
CA GLY A 174 -14.44 -3.98 -5.07
C GLY A 174 -14.72 -3.67 -6.54
N SER A 175 -15.63 -2.65 -6.81
CA SER A 175 -16.02 -2.27 -8.18
C SER A 175 -14.87 -1.76 -9.05
N THR A 176 -13.71 -1.42 -8.48
CA THR A 176 -12.55 -1.01 -9.28
C THR A 176 -11.96 -2.18 -10.09
N PHE A 177 -12.30 -3.42 -9.75
CA PHE A 177 -11.90 -4.61 -10.49
C PHE A 177 -12.80 -4.92 -11.71
N LYS A 178 -13.96 -4.28 -11.83
CA LYS A 178 -14.91 -4.54 -12.92
C LYS A 178 -14.32 -4.32 -14.34
N PRO A 179 -13.53 -3.28 -14.60
CA PRO A 179 -12.85 -3.15 -15.88
C PRO A 179 -11.95 -4.33 -16.23
N VAL A 180 -11.24 -4.91 -15.24
CA VAL A 180 -10.40 -6.10 -15.42
C VAL A 180 -11.25 -7.29 -15.82
N THR A 181 -12.34 -7.57 -15.10
CA THR A 181 -13.30 -8.64 -15.43
C THR A 181 -13.89 -8.43 -16.83
N GLY A 182 -14.26 -7.19 -17.16
CA GLY A 182 -14.81 -6.85 -18.47
C GLY A 182 -13.84 -7.10 -19.62
N ILE A 183 -12.60 -6.67 -19.47
CA ILE A 183 -11.54 -6.89 -20.48
C ILE A 183 -11.26 -8.40 -20.63
N ALA A 184 -11.20 -9.14 -19.54
CA ALA A 184 -11.02 -10.59 -19.58
C ALA A 184 -12.15 -11.27 -20.36
N ALA A 185 -13.42 -10.94 -20.06
CA ALA A 185 -14.58 -11.50 -20.75
C ALA A 185 -14.59 -11.20 -22.27
N LEU A 186 -14.17 -9.98 -22.65
CA LEU A 186 -14.01 -9.61 -24.07
C LEU A 186 -12.89 -10.39 -24.75
N ASN A 187 -11.72 -10.51 -24.13
CA ASN A 187 -10.56 -11.21 -24.68
C ASN A 187 -10.80 -12.71 -24.84
N GLU A 188 -11.52 -13.30 -23.89
CA GLU A 188 -11.94 -14.72 -23.96
C GLU A 188 -13.11 -14.97 -24.91
N GLY A 189 -13.65 -13.91 -25.54
CA GLY A 189 -14.78 -14.00 -26.47
C GLY A 189 -16.08 -14.46 -25.80
N LYS A 190 -16.19 -14.32 -24.50
CA LYS A 190 -17.42 -14.67 -23.73
C LYS A 190 -18.54 -13.69 -24.03
N VAL A 191 -18.20 -12.42 -24.23
CA VAL A 191 -19.12 -11.35 -24.58
C VAL A 191 -18.52 -10.44 -25.65
N THR A 192 -19.37 -9.67 -26.32
CA THR A 192 -18.99 -8.57 -27.17
C THR A 192 -19.28 -7.24 -26.48
N VAL A 193 -18.78 -6.12 -27.00
CA VAL A 193 -19.06 -4.78 -26.45
C VAL A 193 -20.55 -4.45 -26.45
N ASP A 194 -21.32 -5.00 -27.39
CA ASP A 194 -22.76 -4.77 -27.55
C ASP A 194 -23.61 -5.83 -26.85
N TYR A 195 -22.98 -6.84 -26.22
CA TYR A 195 -23.70 -7.87 -25.50
C TYR A 195 -24.47 -7.25 -24.33
N THR A 196 -25.78 -7.45 -24.31
CA THR A 196 -26.69 -6.82 -23.37
C THR A 196 -27.32 -7.86 -22.45
N ILE A 197 -27.35 -7.54 -21.17
CA ILE A 197 -27.99 -8.34 -20.12
C ILE A 197 -29.02 -7.46 -19.43
N TYR A 198 -30.21 -8.00 -19.15
CA TYR A 198 -31.18 -7.35 -18.27
C TYR A 198 -30.77 -7.58 -16.81
N ASP A 199 -30.65 -6.51 -16.02
CA ASP A 199 -30.32 -6.58 -14.59
C ASP A 199 -31.53 -7.08 -13.78
N GLU A 200 -31.53 -8.36 -13.44
CA GLU A 200 -32.56 -8.98 -12.59
C GLU A 200 -32.33 -8.66 -11.09
N GLY A 201 -31.27 -7.96 -10.76
CA GLY A 201 -30.93 -7.51 -9.42
C GLY A 201 -30.33 -8.58 -8.52
N LYS A 202 -30.64 -9.86 -8.73
CA LYS A 202 -30.15 -10.96 -7.91
C LYS A 202 -29.60 -12.08 -8.78
N PHE A 203 -28.33 -12.44 -8.58
CA PHE A 203 -27.67 -13.53 -9.31
C PHE A 203 -28.01 -14.87 -8.65
N THR A 204 -28.78 -15.73 -9.35
CA THR A 204 -29.37 -16.97 -8.80
C THR A 204 -28.86 -18.24 -9.47
N LYS A 205 -27.83 -18.14 -10.35
CA LYS A 205 -27.36 -19.28 -11.15
C LYS A 205 -27.00 -20.51 -10.31
N TYR A 206 -26.52 -20.33 -9.10
CA TYR A 206 -26.09 -21.39 -8.19
C TYR A 206 -27.02 -21.60 -7.01
N SER A 207 -28.22 -21.04 -7.04
CA SER A 207 -29.19 -21.13 -5.93
C SER A 207 -29.63 -22.57 -5.63
N ASP A 208 -29.56 -23.48 -6.62
CA ASP A 208 -29.88 -24.92 -6.45
C ASP A 208 -28.78 -25.68 -5.69
N VAL A 209 -27.54 -25.16 -5.70
CA VAL A 209 -26.36 -25.75 -5.04
C VAL A 209 -26.13 -25.12 -3.67
N ASP A 210 -26.23 -23.81 -3.60
CA ASP A 210 -26.08 -23.04 -2.38
C ASP A 210 -27.10 -21.90 -2.31
N THR A 211 -28.13 -22.10 -1.49
CA THR A 211 -29.21 -21.12 -1.30
C THR A 211 -28.72 -19.84 -0.58
N SER A 212 -27.56 -19.86 0.05
CA SER A 212 -26.96 -18.70 0.71
C SER A 212 -26.17 -17.82 -0.26
N TYR A 213 -25.68 -18.38 -1.37
CA TYR A 213 -24.89 -17.66 -2.37
C TYR A 213 -25.77 -17.07 -3.48
N MET A 214 -26.42 -15.99 -3.17
CA MET A 214 -27.25 -15.23 -4.12
C MET A 214 -26.88 -13.74 -4.06
N PRO A 215 -25.71 -13.35 -4.58
CA PRO A 215 -25.25 -11.97 -4.50
C PRO A 215 -26.17 -11.03 -5.28
N THR A 216 -26.33 -9.81 -4.79
CA THR A 216 -27.26 -8.84 -5.33
C THR A 216 -26.54 -7.63 -5.96
N CYS A 217 -27.19 -7.05 -6.96
CA CYS A 217 -26.82 -5.72 -7.43
C CYS A 217 -27.13 -4.70 -6.34
N TRP A 218 -26.32 -3.64 -6.24
CA TRP A 218 -26.49 -2.63 -5.20
C TRP A 218 -27.85 -1.90 -5.25
N ILE A 219 -28.50 -1.90 -6.43
CA ILE A 219 -29.83 -1.29 -6.63
C ILE A 219 -30.98 -2.26 -6.32
N TYR A 220 -30.68 -3.54 -6.02
CA TYR A 220 -31.69 -4.56 -5.73
C TYR A 220 -32.65 -4.13 -4.59
N GLY A 221 -33.94 -4.31 -4.80
CA GLY A 221 -34.97 -3.87 -3.88
C GLY A 221 -35.37 -2.38 -4.01
N LYS A 222 -34.59 -1.59 -4.75
CA LYS A 222 -34.87 -0.17 -5.05
C LYS A 222 -35.18 0.06 -6.53
N GLY A 223 -34.78 -0.84 -7.40
CA GLY A 223 -34.96 -0.74 -8.85
C GLY A 223 -34.12 -1.77 -9.61
N SER A 224 -33.87 -1.49 -10.89
CA SER A 224 -33.02 -2.26 -11.81
C SER A 224 -32.30 -1.29 -12.75
N HIS A 225 -31.10 -1.65 -13.21
CA HIS A 225 -30.42 -0.91 -14.27
C HIS A 225 -31.02 -1.19 -15.66
N GLY A 226 -31.98 -2.11 -15.76
CA GLY A 226 -32.58 -2.51 -17.03
C GLY A 226 -31.59 -3.24 -17.94
N ASP A 227 -31.69 -2.98 -19.25
CA ASP A 227 -30.78 -3.55 -20.25
C ASP A 227 -29.44 -2.81 -20.22
N VAL A 228 -28.39 -3.51 -19.80
CA VAL A 228 -27.02 -3.00 -19.69
C VAL A 228 -26.07 -3.78 -20.59
N ASN A 229 -25.27 -3.07 -21.36
CA ASN A 229 -24.07 -3.59 -22.01
C ASN A 229 -22.84 -3.27 -21.16
N MET A 230 -21.64 -3.67 -21.60
CA MET A 230 -20.37 -3.45 -20.86
C MET A 230 -20.17 -1.99 -20.44
N SER A 231 -20.39 -1.04 -21.34
CA SER A 231 -20.18 0.40 -21.05
C SER A 231 -21.14 0.89 -19.97
N LYS A 232 -22.43 0.59 -20.10
CA LYS A 232 -23.44 0.96 -19.09
C LYS A 232 -23.22 0.23 -17.77
N ALA A 233 -22.77 -1.02 -17.81
CA ALA A 233 -22.50 -1.78 -16.62
C ALA A 233 -21.33 -1.20 -15.81
N ILE A 234 -20.29 -0.66 -16.46
CA ILE A 234 -19.22 0.09 -15.81
C ILE A 234 -19.74 1.43 -15.30
N GLU A 235 -20.46 2.19 -16.13
CA GLU A 235 -21.02 3.50 -15.78
C GLU A 235 -21.89 3.45 -14.51
N HIS A 236 -22.79 2.46 -14.44
CA HIS A 236 -23.71 2.27 -13.31
C HIS A 236 -23.16 1.36 -12.21
N SER A 237 -21.94 0.85 -12.38
CA SER A 237 -21.36 -0.14 -11.47
C SER A 237 -22.29 -1.34 -11.23
N CYS A 238 -22.92 -1.87 -12.27
CA CYS A 238 -23.89 -2.96 -12.18
C CYS A 238 -23.23 -4.26 -11.74
N ASN A 239 -23.50 -4.71 -10.51
CA ASN A 239 -22.94 -5.97 -10.01
C ASN A 239 -23.48 -7.17 -10.77
N TYR A 240 -24.78 -7.17 -11.09
CA TYR A 240 -25.44 -8.30 -11.77
C TYR A 240 -24.79 -8.63 -13.12
N TYR A 241 -24.47 -7.59 -13.93
CA TYR A 241 -23.74 -7.77 -15.18
C TYR A 241 -22.41 -8.49 -14.96
N PHE A 242 -21.61 -8.00 -14.00
CA PHE A 242 -20.27 -8.55 -13.74
C PHE A 242 -20.30 -9.91 -13.03
N TYR A 243 -21.32 -10.26 -12.28
CA TYR A 243 -21.52 -11.64 -11.83
C TYR A 243 -21.81 -12.58 -13.00
N THR A 244 -22.58 -12.11 -13.98
CA THR A 244 -22.97 -12.94 -15.14
C THR A 244 -21.80 -13.13 -16.12
N VAL A 245 -20.99 -12.12 -16.37
CA VAL A 245 -19.89 -12.21 -17.36
C VAL A 245 -18.58 -12.72 -16.78
N GLY A 246 -18.42 -12.68 -15.45
CA GLY A 246 -17.25 -13.19 -14.74
C GLY A 246 -17.34 -14.68 -14.40
N ASP A 247 -18.49 -15.28 -14.65
CA ASP A 247 -18.80 -16.69 -14.45
C ASP A 247 -18.62 -17.48 -15.77
#